data_0ec36ffe8fcd24f14c4ea8fb07d7b742
#
_entry.id   0ec36ffe8fcd24f14c4ea8fb07d7b742
#
_cell.length_a   1.000
_cell.length_b   1.000
_cell.length_c   1.000
_cell.angle_alpha   90.00
_cell.angle_beta   90.00
_cell.angle_gamma   90.00
#
_symmetry.space_group_name_H-M   'P 1'
#
loop_
_entity.id
_entity.type
_entity.pdbx_description
1 polymer ?
#
loop_
_entity_poly.entity_id
_entity_poly.type
_entity_poly.pdbx_seq_one_letter_code
_entity_poly.pdbx_strand_id
1 'polypeptide(L)'
;AFVDEAPDMSLTPDNSLMNATVLTPVTNTAGDTIYYYTEVFPGDTVRFKITASDAYPNPNCSSQDIQFSASGGNLSSAANYGNANSCLFNPPCATLTSLNPGGVFTYPGLNDAQFNWNITCDHLFYQEYQCGTLKSEYSFYLRMQDDQCPINRFSYKKVVVKVKNYMPGMPNVDNTCIQQDDLGVTFDWVANPD
;
A
#
# COMPACT_ATOMS: atom_id res chain seq x y z
N ALA A 1 30.49 -23.21 7.76
CA ALA A 1 29.10 -23.23 7.38
C ALA A 1 28.73 -21.79 6.97
N PHE A 2 28.45 -21.56 5.71
CA PHE A 2 27.88 -20.28 5.27
C PHE A 2 26.44 -20.25 5.72
N VAL A 3 26.06 -19.28 6.55
CA VAL A 3 24.67 -18.97 6.85
C VAL A 3 24.28 -17.94 5.82
N ASP A 4 23.53 -18.35 4.83
CA ASP A 4 22.92 -17.46 3.89
C ASP A 4 21.68 -16.85 4.52
N GLU A 5 21.44 -15.58 4.29
CA GLU A 5 20.31 -14.85 4.83
C GLU A 5 19.26 -14.65 3.72
N ALA A 6 18.00 -14.51 4.10
CA ALA A 6 16.95 -14.16 3.15
C ALA A 6 17.22 -12.77 2.54
N PRO A 7 16.80 -12.51 1.28
CA PRO A 7 17.00 -11.20 0.67
C PRO A 7 16.37 -10.10 1.53
N ASP A 8 17.08 -8.98 1.71
CA ASP A 8 16.56 -7.82 2.43
C ASP A 8 15.70 -6.95 1.52
N MET A 9 14.63 -6.41 2.09
CA MET A 9 13.67 -5.55 1.41
C MET A 9 13.58 -4.21 2.12
N SER A 10 13.85 -3.14 1.42
CA SER A 10 13.62 -1.77 1.89
C SER A 10 12.46 -1.10 1.18
N LEU A 11 11.72 -0.27 1.93
CA LEU A 11 10.64 0.57 1.41
C LEU A 11 11.03 2.02 1.62
N THR A 12 11.16 2.78 0.54
CA THR A 12 11.55 4.19 0.59
C THR A 12 10.49 5.08 -0.04
N PRO A 13 10.19 6.26 0.57
CA PRO A 13 9.33 7.24 -0.06
C PRO A 13 9.86 7.64 -1.43
N ASP A 14 8.97 7.81 -2.41
CA ASP A 14 9.38 8.40 -3.69
C ASP A 14 9.39 9.92 -3.59
N ASN A 15 10.55 10.47 -3.31
CA ASN A 15 10.76 11.90 -3.14
C ASN A 15 10.64 12.73 -4.45
N SER A 16 10.33 12.10 -5.58
CA SER A 16 10.10 12.81 -6.84
C SER A 16 8.77 13.58 -6.89
N LEU A 17 7.88 13.33 -5.93
CA LEU A 17 6.59 13.99 -5.79
C LEU A 17 6.61 14.98 -4.62
N MET A 18 5.88 16.09 -4.76
CA MET A 18 5.77 17.14 -3.73
C MET A 18 5.15 16.63 -2.40
N ASN A 19 4.42 15.50 -2.43
CA ASN A 19 3.81 14.85 -1.26
C ASN A 19 4.20 13.37 -1.26
N ALA A 20 5.46 13.08 -0.92
CA ALA A 20 5.92 11.70 -0.78
C ALA A 20 5.15 10.97 0.32
N THR A 21 4.68 9.76 0.04
CA THR A 21 3.99 8.95 1.05
C THR A 21 4.96 8.54 2.14
N VAL A 22 4.69 8.97 3.37
CA VAL A 22 5.46 8.54 4.53
C VAL A 22 4.90 7.21 5.02
N LEU A 23 5.72 6.16 4.95
CA LEU A 23 5.43 4.85 5.51
C LEU A 23 6.01 4.77 6.93
N THR A 24 5.14 4.71 7.92
CA THR A 24 5.54 4.60 9.33
C THR A 24 5.69 3.13 9.72
N PRO A 25 6.87 2.67 10.17
CA PRO A 25 7.04 1.31 10.66
C PRO A 25 6.29 1.15 11.98
N VAL A 26 5.51 0.08 12.09
CA VAL A 26 4.86 -0.35 13.33
C VAL A 26 5.63 -1.55 13.86
N THR A 27 6.19 -1.42 15.07
CA THR A 27 7.07 -2.41 15.66
C THR A 27 6.40 -3.19 16.79
N ASN A 28 6.88 -4.40 17.05
CA ASN A 28 6.53 -5.17 18.24
C ASN A 28 7.34 -4.69 19.47
N THR A 29 7.11 -5.32 20.60
CA THR A 29 7.83 -5.01 21.85
C THR A 29 9.33 -5.36 21.81
N ALA A 30 9.75 -6.20 20.87
CA ALA A 30 11.15 -6.55 20.64
C ALA A 30 11.86 -5.59 19.68
N GLY A 31 11.12 -4.65 19.06
CA GLY A 31 11.66 -3.68 18.11
C GLY A 31 11.58 -4.11 16.64
N ASP A 32 11.05 -5.33 16.35
CA ASP A 32 10.92 -5.79 14.97
C ASP A 32 9.76 -5.12 14.28
N THR A 33 9.94 -4.70 13.02
CA THR A 33 8.87 -4.12 12.22
C THR A 33 7.86 -5.19 11.82
N ILE A 34 6.61 -5.05 12.29
CA ILE A 34 5.50 -5.97 11.97
C ILE A 34 4.87 -5.60 10.63
N TYR A 35 4.65 -4.30 10.41
CA TYR A 35 4.12 -3.75 9.16
C TYR A 35 4.46 -2.28 9.03
N TYR A 36 4.28 -1.74 7.81
CA TYR A 36 4.33 -0.31 7.53
C TYR A 36 2.92 0.24 7.42
N TYR A 37 2.71 1.45 7.90
CA TYR A 37 1.42 2.09 7.96
C TYR A 37 1.44 3.49 7.36
N THR A 38 0.37 3.85 6.65
CA THR A 38 0.11 5.22 6.21
C THR A 38 -1.37 5.53 6.22
N GLU A 39 -1.72 6.79 6.44
CA GLU A 39 -3.07 7.33 6.34
C GLU A 39 -3.13 8.28 5.16
N VAL A 40 -4.19 8.17 4.36
CA VAL A 40 -4.39 8.94 3.14
C VAL A 40 -5.83 9.34 2.98
N PHE A 41 -6.09 10.33 2.13
CA PHE A 41 -7.42 10.82 1.82
C PHE A 41 -7.74 10.60 0.34
N PRO A 42 -9.04 10.55 -0.05
CA PRO A 42 -9.42 10.60 -1.45
C PRO A 42 -8.79 11.81 -2.15
N GLY A 43 -8.16 11.58 -3.29
CA GLY A 43 -7.37 12.55 -4.02
C GLY A 43 -5.86 12.42 -3.82
N ASP A 44 -5.42 11.74 -2.76
CA ASP A 44 -4.00 11.45 -2.56
C ASP A 44 -3.50 10.33 -3.48
N THR A 45 -2.19 10.29 -3.66
CA THR A 45 -1.50 9.18 -4.33
C THR A 45 -0.52 8.52 -3.36
N VAL A 46 -0.70 7.23 -3.10
CA VAL A 46 0.28 6.42 -2.37
C VAL A 46 1.36 5.97 -3.33
N ARG A 47 2.61 6.38 -3.09
CA ARG A 47 3.73 6.04 -3.96
C ARG A 47 5.00 5.81 -3.15
N PHE A 48 5.63 4.66 -3.35
CA PHE A 48 6.91 4.33 -2.72
C PHE A 48 7.70 3.35 -3.59
N LYS A 49 9.02 3.41 -3.42
CA LYS A 49 9.95 2.48 -4.07
C LYS A 49 10.19 1.29 -3.15
N ILE A 50 10.28 0.11 -3.76
CA ILE A 50 10.62 -1.15 -3.13
C ILE A 50 11.96 -1.58 -3.72
N THR A 51 12.95 -1.81 -2.87
CA THR A 51 14.26 -2.30 -3.27
C THR A 51 14.55 -3.59 -2.54
N ALA A 52 14.87 -4.64 -3.27
CA ALA A 52 15.39 -5.88 -2.72
C ALA A 52 16.85 -6.04 -3.06
N SER A 53 17.62 -6.50 -2.10
CA SER A 53 19.00 -6.85 -2.29
C SER A 53 19.31 -8.14 -1.55
N ASP A 54 20.18 -8.93 -2.16
CA ASP A 54 20.83 -10.04 -1.48
C ASP A 54 22.30 -9.65 -1.21
N ALA A 55 22.64 -9.53 0.07
CA ALA A 55 23.97 -9.10 0.49
C ALA A 55 25.04 -10.19 0.35
N TYR A 56 24.62 -11.44 0.19
CA TYR A 56 25.53 -12.58 0.14
C TYR A 56 25.31 -13.42 -1.13
N PRO A 57 25.75 -12.94 -2.29
CA PRO A 57 25.74 -13.77 -3.48
C PRO A 57 26.59 -15.01 -3.19
N ASN A 58 26.00 -16.19 -3.35
CA ASN A 58 26.73 -17.44 -3.16
C ASN A 58 27.93 -17.46 -4.14
N PRO A 59 29.17 -17.50 -3.68
CA PRO A 59 30.35 -17.43 -4.55
C PRO A 59 30.41 -18.60 -5.56
N ASN A 60 29.61 -19.64 -5.37
CA ASN A 60 29.56 -20.81 -6.23
C ASN A 60 28.35 -20.80 -7.21
N CYS A 61 27.46 -19.84 -7.08
CA CYS A 61 26.33 -19.64 -8.00
C CYS A 61 26.52 -18.29 -8.71
N SER A 62 26.48 -18.29 -10.03
CA SER A 62 26.45 -17.06 -10.81
C SER A 62 25.20 -16.29 -10.45
N SER A 63 25.31 -15.04 -10.01
CA SER A 63 24.24 -14.07 -9.73
C SER A 63 22.87 -14.69 -9.36
N GLN A 64 22.53 -14.65 -8.06
CA GLN A 64 21.19 -15.04 -7.61
C GLN A 64 20.14 -14.10 -8.20
N ASP A 65 19.08 -14.69 -8.74
CA ASP A 65 17.92 -13.96 -9.20
C ASP A 65 16.98 -13.70 -8.02
N ILE A 66 16.62 -12.44 -7.83
CA ILE A 66 15.61 -12.05 -6.84
C ILE A 66 14.28 -11.87 -7.57
N GLN A 67 13.30 -12.67 -7.19
CA GLN A 67 11.92 -12.56 -7.69
C GLN A 67 11.07 -11.74 -6.74
N PHE A 68 10.41 -10.71 -7.28
CA PHE A 68 9.45 -9.89 -6.55
C PHE A 68 8.01 -10.29 -6.89
N SER A 69 7.16 -10.35 -5.87
CA SER A 69 5.72 -10.53 -6.01
C SER A 69 4.95 -9.77 -4.94
N ALA A 70 3.70 -9.42 -5.23
CA ALA A 70 2.83 -8.76 -4.28
C ALA A 70 1.39 -9.25 -4.38
N SER A 71 0.64 -9.11 -3.30
CA SER A 71 -0.76 -9.53 -3.22
C SER A 71 -1.53 -8.73 -2.17
N GLY A 72 -2.85 -8.90 -2.18
CA GLY A 72 -3.73 -8.29 -1.17
C GLY A 72 -4.16 -6.87 -1.51
N GLY A 73 -4.88 -6.26 -0.58
CA GLY A 73 -5.43 -4.92 -0.76
C GLY A 73 -6.30 -4.81 -2.02
N ASN A 74 -6.20 -3.67 -2.68
CA ASN A 74 -6.81 -3.40 -3.97
C ASN A 74 -5.74 -3.39 -5.07
N LEU A 75 -4.87 -4.40 -5.08
CA LEU A 75 -3.79 -4.54 -6.04
C LEU A 75 -4.30 -5.10 -7.36
N SER A 76 -3.76 -4.60 -8.46
CA SER A 76 -3.94 -5.21 -9.78
C SER A 76 -3.44 -6.67 -9.80
N SER A 77 -4.03 -7.51 -10.65
CA SER A 77 -3.64 -8.92 -10.72
C SER A 77 -2.16 -9.09 -11.10
N ALA A 78 -1.55 -10.18 -10.65
CA ALA A 78 -0.13 -10.46 -10.92
C ALA A 78 0.23 -10.48 -12.41
N ALA A 79 -0.71 -10.89 -13.26
CA ALA A 79 -0.53 -10.86 -14.72
C ALA A 79 -0.57 -9.44 -15.31
N ASN A 80 -1.08 -8.45 -14.57
CA ASN A 80 -1.34 -7.09 -15.03
C ASN A 80 -0.99 -6.02 -13.99
N TYR A 81 0.11 -6.17 -13.27
CA TYR A 81 0.50 -5.25 -12.18
C TYR A 81 0.49 -3.76 -12.54
N GLY A 82 0.77 -3.43 -13.79
CA GLY A 82 0.75 -2.04 -14.28
C GLY A 82 -0.63 -1.51 -14.66
N ASN A 83 -1.70 -2.35 -14.64
CA ASN A 83 -3.03 -1.93 -15.09
C ASN A 83 -3.95 -1.57 -13.91
N ALA A 84 -4.23 -0.29 -13.73
CA ALA A 84 -5.09 0.23 -12.67
C ALA A 84 -6.57 -0.19 -12.76
N ASN A 85 -6.99 -0.90 -13.80
CA ASN A 85 -8.36 -1.41 -13.96
C ASN A 85 -8.47 -2.93 -13.80
N SER A 86 -7.40 -3.61 -13.38
CA SER A 86 -7.33 -5.08 -13.30
C SER A 86 -7.55 -5.66 -11.90
N CYS A 87 -7.99 -4.88 -10.93
CA CYS A 87 -8.40 -5.38 -9.63
C CYS A 87 -9.85 -5.87 -9.60
N LEU A 88 -10.20 -6.62 -8.56
CA LEU A 88 -11.55 -7.16 -8.40
C LEU A 88 -12.56 -6.11 -7.93
N PHE A 89 -12.11 -5.10 -7.17
CA PHE A 89 -12.99 -4.14 -6.52
C PHE A 89 -12.42 -2.72 -6.62
N ASN A 90 -13.30 -1.74 -6.68
CA ASN A 90 -13.01 -0.31 -6.51
C ASN A 90 -11.78 0.21 -7.31
N PRO A 91 -11.82 0.24 -8.64
CA PRO A 91 -10.79 0.94 -9.42
C PRO A 91 -10.72 2.43 -9.05
N PRO A 92 -9.57 3.08 -9.18
CA PRO A 92 -8.31 2.57 -9.72
C PRO A 92 -7.55 1.68 -8.72
N CYS A 93 -7.02 0.57 -9.23
CA CYS A 93 -6.24 -0.36 -8.44
C CYS A 93 -4.86 0.18 -8.11
N ALA A 94 -4.28 -0.31 -7.03
CA ALA A 94 -2.86 -0.19 -6.80
C ALA A 94 -2.09 -0.95 -7.91
N THR A 95 -1.02 -0.36 -8.38
CA THR A 95 -0.17 -0.90 -9.46
C THR A 95 1.25 -1.09 -8.97
N LEU A 96 1.94 -2.04 -9.62
CA LEU A 96 3.37 -2.25 -9.47
C LEU A 96 4.04 -2.10 -10.82
N THR A 97 5.16 -1.41 -10.84
CA THR A 97 6.00 -1.26 -12.02
C THR A 97 7.41 -1.68 -11.66
N SER A 98 7.97 -2.62 -12.41
CA SER A 98 9.39 -2.95 -12.26
C SER A 98 10.23 -1.78 -12.78
N LEU A 99 11.25 -1.41 -12.02
CA LEU A 99 12.24 -0.40 -12.40
C LEU A 99 13.49 -1.04 -13.02
N ASN A 100 13.53 -2.36 -13.11
CA ASN A 100 14.64 -3.09 -13.72
C ASN A 100 14.64 -2.96 -15.25
N PRO A 101 15.79 -3.14 -15.90
CA PRO A 101 15.87 -3.24 -17.35
C PRO A 101 14.89 -4.28 -17.91
N GLY A 102 14.14 -3.90 -18.94
CA GLY A 102 13.13 -4.78 -19.54
C GLY A 102 11.82 -4.89 -18.77
N GLY A 103 11.65 -4.19 -17.65
CA GLY A 103 10.40 -4.19 -16.88
C GLY A 103 10.09 -5.52 -16.17
N VAL A 104 11.10 -6.35 -15.92
CA VAL A 104 10.94 -7.67 -15.32
C VAL A 104 10.95 -7.63 -13.80
N PHE A 105 10.16 -8.50 -13.16
CA PHE A 105 10.10 -8.65 -11.70
C PHE A 105 11.03 -9.74 -11.14
N THR A 106 11.89 -10.31 -11.98
CA THR A 106 12.97 -11.21 -11.59
C THR A 106 14.26 -10.62 -12.13
N TYR A 107 15.21 -10.29 -11.25
CA TYR A 107 16.42 -9.62 -11.65
C TYR A 107 17.60 -10.01 -10.73
N PRO A 108 18.83 -10.17 -11.27
CA PRO A 108 19.97 -10.60 -10.48
C PRO A 108 20.46 -9.51 -9.51
N GLY A 109 20.69 -9.90 -8.27
CA GLY A 109 21.37 -9.14 -7.23
C GLY A 109 20.60 -7.97 -6.62
N LEU A 110 19.99 -7.12 -7.44
CA LEU A 110 19.18 -5.98 -6.99
C LEU A 110 17.90 -5.89 -7.78
N ASN A 111 16.76 -5.98 -7.13
CA ASN A 111 15.47 -5.91 -7.77
C ASN A 111 14.68 -4.70 -7.26
N ASP A 112 14.36 -3.78 -8.16
CA ASP A 112 13.67 -2.54 -7.88
C ASP A 112 12.25 -2.53 -8.48
N ALA A 113 11.28 -2.13 -7.67
CA ALA A 113 9.91 -1.94 -8.11
C ALA A 113 9.32 -0.65 -7.51
N GLN A 114 8.30 -0.11 -8.17
CA GLN A 114 7.54 1.03 -7.70
C GLN A 114 6.09 0.64 -7.47
N PHE A 115 5.60 0.93 -6.28
CA PHE A 115 4.18 0.89 -5.95
C PHE A 115 3.55 2.24 -6.24
N ASN A 116 2.37 2.25 -6.87
CA ASN A 116 1.60 3.46 -7.12
C ASN A 116 0.10 3.16 -6.99
N TRP A 117 -0.62 4.02 -6.24
CA TRP A 117 -2.06 3.89 -6.06
C TRP A 117 -2.72 5.26 -5.90
N ASN A 118 -3.61 5.60 -6.81
CA ASN A 118 -4.44 6.80 -6.74
C ASN A 118 -5.68 6.51 -5.91
N ILE A 119 -5.87 7.25 -4.84
CA ILE A 119 -7.00 7.06 -3.93
C ILE A 119 -8.19 7.89 -4.39
N THR A 120 -9.35 7.25 -4.50
CA THR A 120 -10.63 7.90 -4.83
C THR A 120 -11.64 7.70 -3.72
N CYS A 121 -12.80 8.35 -3.82
CA CYS A 121 -13.92 8.14 -2.88
C CYS A 121 -14.43 6.71 -2.87
N ASP A 122 -14.26 5.95 -3.96
CA ASP A 122 -14.69 4.55 -4.05
C ASP A 122 -13.87 3.62 -3.14
N HIS A 123 -12.74 4.08 -2.62
CA HIS A 123 -11.93 3.35 -1.64
C HIS A 123 -12.39 3.54 -0.19
N LEU A 124 -13.44 4.32 0.02
CA LEU A 124 -14.09 4.45 1.32
C LEU A 124 -15.23 3.44 1.44
N PHE A 125 -15.22 2.62 2.50
CA PHE A 125 -16.35 1.75 2.82
C PHE A 125 -17.30 2.45 3.78
N TYR A 126 -18.60 2.39 3.47
CA TYR A 126 -19.64 2.83 4.35
C TYR A 126 -20.00 1.69 5.32
N GLN A 127 -19.78 1.88 6.61
CA GLN A 127 -20.37 1.00 7.62
C GLN A 127 -21.81 1.42 7.87
N GLU A 128 -22.73 0.58 7.48
CA GLU A 128 -24.17 0.82 7.26
C GLU A 128 -24.98 1.22 8.51
N TYR A 129 -24.44 1.22 9.70
CA TYR A 129 -25.24 1.37 10.92
C TYR A 129 -24.80 2.47 11.90
N GLN A 130 -23.87 3.30 11.54
CA GLN A 130 -23.49 4.43 12.41
C GLN A 130 -23.19 5.65 11.57
N CYS A 131 -23.83 6.79 11.90
CA CYS A 131 -23.36 8.10 11.50
C CYS A 131 -21.95 8.26 12.03
N GLY A 132 -20.94 7.88 11.28
CA GLY A 132 -19.56 7.79 11.71
C GLY A 132 -18.59 7.93 10.54
N THR A 133 -17.34 8.18 10.88
CA THR A 133 -16.26 8.33 9.91
C THR A 133 -16.16 7.11 9.01
N LEU A 134 -16.31 7.33 7.71
CA LEU A 134 -16.00 6.34 6.70
C LEU A 134 -14.52 5.99 6.82
N LYS A 135 -14.23 4.70 6.95
CA LYS A 135 -12.86 4.19 7.05
C LYS A 135 -12.71 3.00 6.15
N SER A 136 -11.59 2.93 5.47
CA SER A 136 -11.21 1.74 4.74
C SER A 136 -9.74 1.44 4.95
N GLU A 137 -9.42 0.19 5.19
CA GLU A 137 -8.07 -0.27 5.44
C GLU A 137 -7.71 -1.37 4.45
N TYR A 138 -6.61 -1.16 3.73
CA TYR A 138 -6.11 -2.06 2.71
C TYR A 138 -4.75 -2.60 3.12
N SER A 139 -4.61 -3.93 3.14
CA SER A 139 -3.34 -4.60 3.48
C SER A 139 -2.71 -5.17 2.22
N PHE A 140 -1.49 -4.74 1.92
CA PHE A 140 -0.68 -5.23 0.83
C PHE A 140 0.47 -6.07 1.38
N TYR A 141 0.71 -7.21 0.76
CA TYR A 141 1.79 -8.13 1.13
C TYR A 141 2.81 -8.16 0.00
N LEU A 142 4.02 -7.75 0.31
CA LEU A 142 5.16 -7.72 -0.59
C LEU A 142 6.03 -8.92 -0.26
N ARG A 143 6.39 -9.72 -1.25
CA ARG A 143 7.23 -10.90 -1.10
C ARG A 143 8.42 -10.82 -2.04
N MET A 144 9.57 -11.13 -1.51
CA MET A 144 10.79 -11.35 -2.26
C MET A 144 11.31 -12.76 -2.01
N GLN A 145 11.83 -13.36 -3.06
CA GLN A 145 12.36 -14.71 -3.03
C GLN A 145 13.64 -14.75 -3.85
N ASP A 146 14.68 -15.37 -3.33
CA ASP A 146 15.88 -15.73 -4.07
C ASP A 146 15.70 -17.08 -4.78
N ASP A 147 16.61 -17.40 -5.68
CA ASP A 147 16.69 -18.68 -6.38
C ASP A 147 17.79 -19.59 -5.82
N GLN A 148 18.16 -19.41 -4.55
CA GLN A 148 19.24 -20.13 -3.95
C GLN A 148 19.02 -21.66 -3.93
N CYS A 149 20.04 -22.39 -4.33
CA CYS A 149 20.09 -23.83 -4.19
C CYS A 149 20.71 -24.24 -2.82
N PRO A 150 20.18 -25.22 -2.09
CA PRO A 150 19.03 -26.07 -2.46
C PRO A 150 17.68 -25.57 -1.99
N ILE A 151 17.58 -24.45 -1.26
CA ILE A 151 16.35 -23.97 -0.67
C ILE A 151 16.22 -22.47 -0.93
N ASN A 152 15.22 -22.08 -1.69
CA ASN A 152 14.87 -20.69 -1.91
C ASN A 152 14.46 -20.04 -0.59
N ARG A 153 14.96 -18.84 -0.33
CA ARG A 153 14.59 -18.05 0.83
C ARG A 153 13.69 -16.91 0.43
N PHE A 154 12.96 -16.40 1.38
CA PHE A 154 12.02 -15.31 1.11
C PHE A 154 11.91 -14.38 2.31
N SER A 155 11.64 -13.12 2.01
CA SER A 155 11.22 -12.11 2.98
C SER A 155 9.85 -11.53 2.64
N TYR A 156 9.15 -11.06 3.67
CA TYR A 156 7.86 -10.41 3.54
C TYR A 156 7.85 -9.06 4.21
N LYS A 157 7.16 -8.12 3.58
CA LYS A 157 6.75 -6.87 4.22
C LYS A 157 5.24 -6.68 4.03
N LYS A 158 4.57 -6.23 5.08
CA LYS A 158 3.15 -5.85 5.03
C LYS A 158 3.07 -4.33 5.03
N VAL A 159 2.28 -3.77 4.12
CA VAL A 159 1.94 -2.35 4.08
C VAL A 159 0.45 -2.21 4.29
N VAL A 160 0.06 -1.38 5.25
CA VAL A 160 -1.32 -1.08 5.57
C VAL A 160 -1.59 0.38 5.19
N VAL A 161 -2.53 0.58 4.30
CA VAL A 161 -3.00 1.91 3.87
C VAL A 161 -4.41 2.11 4.39
N LYS A 162 -4.61 3.13 5.22
CA LYS A 162 -5.90 3.51 5.75
C LYS A 162 -6.41 4.74 5.02
N VAL A 163 -7.51 4.57 4.29
CA VAL A 163 -8.19 5.67 3.62
C VAL A 163 -9.15 6.32 4.61
N LYS A 164 -8.96 7.60 4.86
CA LYS A 164 -9.79 8.41 5.76
C LYS A 164 -10.70 9.31 4.96
N ASN A 165 -11.90 9.51 5.47
CA ASN A 165 -12.73 10.60 5.00
C ASN A 165 -12.20 11.90 5.62
N TYR A 166 -11.72 12.81 4.78
CA TYR A 166 -11.41 14.17 5.20
C TYR A 166 -12.62 15.05 4.88
N MET A 167 -13.29 15.48 5.92
CA MET A 167 -14.25 16.56 5.83
C MET A 167 -13.60 17.81 6.44
N PRO A 168 -12.86 18.61 5.66
CA PRO A 168 -12.33 19.86 6.17
C PRO A 168 -13.51 20.79 6.43
N GLY A 169 -13.67 21.21 7.69
CA GLY A 169 -14.62 22.26 8.03
C GLY A 169 -16.07 21.97 7.73
N MET A 170 -16.49 20.70 7.61
CA MET A 170 -17.91 20.44 7.70
C MET A 170 -18.39 20.93 9.07
N PRO A 171 -19.39 21.82 9.10
CA PRO A 171 -20.06 22.16 10.34
C PRO A 171 -20.44 20.85 11.01
N ASN A 172 -20.26 20.80 12.33
CA ASN A 172 -20.64 19.66 13.14
C ASN A 172 -22.16 19.48 12.92
N VAL A 173 -22.50 18.62 11.96
CA VAL A 173 -23.89 18.17 11.84
C VAL A 173 -24.04 17.32 13.08
N ASP A 174 -24.64 17.90 14.09
CA ASP A 174 -25.02 17.21 15.30
C ASP A 174 -25.69 15.90 14.84
N ASN A 175 -25.39 14.79 15.52
CA ASN A 175 -25.77 13.41 15.15
C ASN A 175 -27.28 13.18 14.94
N THR A 176 -28.01 14.19 14.61
CA THR A 176 -29.40 14.11 14.20
C THR A 176 -29.45 13.53 12.80
N CYS A 177 -29.80 12.27 12.74
CA CYS A 177 -30.19 11.59 11.52
C CYS A 177 -30.99 12.55 10.64
N ILE A 178 -30.63 12.64 9.36
CA ILE A 178 -31.42 13.39 8.36
C ILE A 178 -32.86 12.91 8.50
N GLN A 179 -33.75 13.74 9.04
CA GLN A 179 -35.15 13.44 9.03
C GLN A 179 -35.66 13.81 7.63
N GLN A 180 -35.97 12.79 6.86
CA GLN A 180 -36.69 12.94 5.62
C GLN A 180 -38.19 12.97 5.98
N ASP A 181 -38.82 14.09 5.81
CA ASP A 181 -40.27 14.17 5.79
C ASP A 181 -40.81 14.10 4.33
N ASP A 182 -42.12 13.94 4.16
CA ASP A 182 -42.75 13.82 2.84
C ASP A 182 -42.61 15.08 1.98
N LEU A 183 -41.97 16.14 2.45
CA LEU A 183 -41.91 17.47 1.82
C LEU A 183 -40.49 17.87 1.43
N GLY A 184 -39.44 17.14 1.87
CA GLY A 184 -38.05 17.45 1.50
C GLY A 184 -37.04 17.04 2.53
N VAL A 185 -35.80 17.41 2.28
CA VAL A 185 -34.66 17.18 3.17
C VAL A 185 -34.20 18.54 3.69
N THR A 186 -34.25 18.73 4.99
CA THR A 186 -33.72 19.93 5.65
C THR A 186 -32.38 19.64 6.25
N PHE A 187 -31.39 20.50 5.94
CA PHE A 187 -30.07 20.47 6.53
C PHE A 187 -29.90 21.65 7.47
N ASP A 188 -29.78 21.39 8.75
CA ASP A 188 -29.38 22.40 9.73
C ASP A 188 -27.88 22.24 10.03
N TRP A 189 -27.10 23.30 9.81
CA TRP A 189 -25.69 23.34 10.20
C TRP A 189 -25.38 24.54 11.06
N VAL A 190 -24.49 24.36 12.02
CA VAL A 190 -23.92 25.44 12.78
C VAL A 190 -22.56 25.80 12.16
N ALA A 191 -22.37 27.07 11.82
CA ALA A 191 -21.08 27.53 11.33
C ALA A 191 -20.01 27.33 12.44
N ASN A 192 -18.87 26.76 12.07
CA ASN A 192 -17.75 26.63 13.00
C ASN A 192 -17.31 28.07 13.37
N PRO A 193 -17.23 28.43 14.64
CA PRO A 193 -16.60 29.69 15.03
C PRO A 193 -15.10 29.59 14.73
N ASP A 194 -14.55 30.57 13.98
CA ASP A 194 -13.13 30.76 13.72
C ASP A 194 -12.29 30.81 14.99
#